data_0b7e1da0526da8614ae8cdbf59e588b2
#
_entry.id   0b7e1da0526da8614ae8cdbf59e588b2
#
_cell.length_a   1.000
_cell.length_b   1.000
_cell.length_c   1.000
_cell.angle_alpha   90.00
_cell.angle_beta   90.00
_cell.angle_gamma   90.00
#
_symmetry.space_group_name_H-M   'P 1'
#
loop_
_entity.id
_entity.type
_entity.pdbx_description
1 polymer ?
#
loop_
_entity_poly.entity_id
_entity_poly.type
_entity_poly.pdbx_seq_one_letter_code
_entity_poly.pdbx_strand_id
1 'polypeptide(L)'
;MCDFNNDKEMKPLTRKALEDFSNRCANLKLYKEGTPDYESLWSDIWCESEEYQSMEEFIHIVQENGKEGVRNDFFNHWIVPPVFDKVVCDTNIGYNYIVMDNGKYGITSSDGKGTLTCPFIYDQIEQLGSFADLLKTTMNNKYGLIALYGSDFSKEMVKPIYDDIQETDDGYVILKKDGKYGLFKYGYVLPTEYERIFIPCVRGWIKVMKNGVWGYIDTKNEFTEDMNKAFLHL
;
A
#
# COMPACT_ATOMS: atom_id res chain seq x y z
N MET A 1 -4.08 -2.64 -26.08
CA MET A 1 -4.27 -1.58 -25.08
C MET A 1 -5.73 -1.64 -24.69
N CYS A 2 -6.03 -2.28 -23.54
CA CYS A 2 -7.41 -2.39 -23.08
C CYS A 2 -7.87 -1.01 -22.62
N ASP A 3 -8.97 -0.52 -23.20
CA ASP A 3 -9.57 0.78 -22.86
C ASP A 3 -10.30 0.66 -21.52
N PHE A 4 -9.67 1.09 -20.43
CA PHE A 4 -10.22 1.07 -19.05
C PHE A 4 -11.27 2.17 -18.77
N ASN A 5 -11.74 2.91 -19.78
CA ASN A 5 -12.69 4.01 -19.61
C ASN A 5 -14.10 3.70 -20.15
N ASN A 6 -14.62 2.51 -19.86
CA ASN A 6 -16.05 2.26 -20.07
C ASN A 6 -16.67 1.89 -18.72
N ASP A 7 -17.52 2.80 -18.18
CA ASP A 7 -18.52 2.54 -17.14
C ASP A 7 -19.53 1.47 -17.63
N LYS A 8 -19.06 0.26 -17.90
CA LYS A 8 -19.92 -0.90 -18.04
C LYS A 8 -20.28 -1.33 -16.63
N GLU A 9 -21.54 -1.15 -16.23
CA GLU A 9 -22.10 -1.90 -15.10
C GLU A 9 -21.57 -3.34 -15.17
N MET A 10 -20.74 -3.72 -14.20
CA MET A 10 -20.23 -5.09 -14.12
C MET A 10 -21.44 -6.02 -14.01
N LYS A 11 -21.65 -6.83 -15.03
CA LYS A 11 -22.69 -7.85 -15.00
C LYS A 11 -22.26 -8.88 -13.97
N PRO A 12 -23.16 -9.31 -13.06
CA PRO A 12 -22.83 -10.37 -12.11
C PRO A 12 -22.32 -11.58 -12.87
N LEU A 13 -21.19 -12.10 -12.45
CA LEU A 13 -20.54 -13.25 -13.05
C LEU A 13 -21.46 -14.44 -12.92
N THR A 14 -21.92 -14.97 -14.01
CA THR A 14 -22.76 -16.16 -14.01
C THR A 14 -21.90 -17.40 -14.17
N ARG A 15 -22.33 -18.55 -13.60
CA ARG A 15 -21.68 -19.84 -13.81
C ARG A 15 -21.42 -20.11 -15.31
N LYS A 16 -22.31 -19.68 -16.17
CA LYS A 16 -22.16 -19.78 -17.62
C LYS A 16 -20.98 -18.98 -18.16
N ALA A 17 -20.77 -17.73 -17.67
CA ALA A 17 -19.64 -16.91 -18.08
C ALA A 17 -18.30 -17.57 -17.70
N LEU A 18 -18.23 -18.20 -16.53
CA LEU A 18 -17.07 -18.95 -16.07
C LEU A 18 -16.77 -20.19 -16.92
N GLU A 19 -17.83 -20.93 -17.28
CA GLU A 19 -17.74 -22.09 -18.18
C GLU A 19 -17.26 -21.67 -19.57
N ASP A 20 -17.77 -20.55 -20.12
CA ASP A 20 -17.37 -20.00 -21.40
C ASP A 20 -15.91 -19.51 -21.40
N PHE A 21 -15.46 -18.88 -20.32
CA PHE A 21 -14.07 -18.48 -20.12
C PHE A 21 -13.12 -19.70 -20.07
N SER A 22 -13.47 -20.72 -19.28
CA SER A 22 -12.71 -21.97 -19.18
C SER A 22 -12.58 -22.67 -20.52
N ASN A 23 -13.66 -22.69 -21.32
CA ASN A 23 -13.65 -23.25 -22.67
C ASN A 23 -12.74 -22.45 -23.63
N ARG A 24 -12.72 -21.13 -23.55
CA ARG A 24 -11.81 -20.28 -24.35
C ARG A 24 -10.35 -20.52 -23.98
N CYS A 25 -10.03 -20.64 -22.71
CA CYS A 25 -8.68 -21.02 -22.24
C CYS A 25 -8.24 -22.39 -22.79
N ALA A 26 -9.16 -23.36 -22.79
CA ALA A 26 -8.87 -24.68 -23.39
C ALA A 26 -8.65 -24.61 -24.90
N ASN A 27 -9.44 -23.78 -25.60
CA ASN A 27 -9.37 -23.62 -27.05
C ASN A 27 -8.10 -22.89 -27.50
N LEU A 28 -7.45 -22.09 -26.67
CA LEU A 28 -6.19 -21.43 -26.99
C LEU A 28 -5.12 -22.43 -27.46
N LYS A 29 -5.13 -23.63 -26.90
CA LYS A 29 -4.22 -24.74 -27.29
C LYS A 29 -4.40 -25.28 -28.72
N LEU A 30 -5.54 -24.92 -29.36
CA LEU A 30 -5.84 -25.33 -30.74
C LEU A 30 -5.21 -24.39 -31.77
N TYR A 31 -4.74 -23.23 -31.36
CA TYR A 31 -4.13 -22.23 -32.22
C TYR A 31 -2.60 -22.29 -32.08
N LYS A 32 -1.93 -21.93 -33.17
CA LYS A 32 -0.46 -21.89 -33.19
C LYS A 32 -0.03 -20.53 -32.61
N GLU A 33 0.82 -20.57 -31.59
CA GLU A 33 1.41 -19.38 -30.98
C GLU A 33 2.07 -18.46 -32.03
N GLY A 34 1.86 -17.15 -31.91
CA GLY A 34 2.35 -16.13 -32.85
C GLY A 34 1.50 -15.96 -34.11
N THR A 35 0.33 -16.62 -34.21
CA THR A 35 -0.66 -16.32 -35.27
C THR A 35 -1.62 -15.22 -34.79
N PRO A 36 -2.20 -14.40 -35.73
CA PRO A 36 -3.17 -13.36 -35.37
C PRO A 36 -4.35 -13.87 -34.52
N ASP A 37 -4.84 -15.07 -34.82
CA ASP A 37 -5.96 -15.68 -34.10
C ASP A 37 -5.56 -16.07 -32.65
N TYR A 38 -4.34 -16.60 -32.48
CA TYR A 38 -3.78 -16.89 -31.16
C TYR A 38 -3.62 -15.62 -30.34
N GLU A 39 -2.97 -14.60 -30.90
CA GLU A 39 -2.71 -13.34 -30.19
C GLU A 39 -3.99 -12.61 -29.80
N SER A 40 -5.00 -12.63 -30.68
CA SER A 40 -6.32 -12.05 -30.37
C SER A 40 -7.01 -12.78 -29.22
N LEU A 41 -7.10 -14.11 -29.30
CA LEU A 41 -7.74 -14.91 -28.26
C LEU A 41 -6.97 -14.84 -26.94
N TRP A 42 -5.63 -14.83 -26.99
CA TRP A 42 -4.78 -14.70 -25.83
C TRP A 42 -4.97 -13.34 -25.13
N SER A 43 -5.04 -12.24 -25.90
CA SER A 43 -5.30 -10.91 -25.40
C SER A 43 -6.66 -10.80 -24.70
N ASP A 44 -7.70 -11.39 -25.29
CA ASP A 44 -9.05 -11.40 -24.71
C ASP A 44 -9.08 -12.19 -23.39
N ILE A 45 -8.42 -13.37 -23.37
CA ILE A 45 -8.30 -14.21 -22.17
C ILE A 45 -7.51 -13.48 -21.09
N TRP A 46 -6.41 -12.80 -21.46
CA TRP A 46 -5.59 -12.04 -20.51
C TRP A 46 -6.37 -10.91 -19.84
N CYS A 47 -7.03 -10.05 -20.64
CA CYS A 47 -7.82 -8.94 -20.10
C CYS A 47 -8.93 -9.42 -19.15
N GLU A 48 -9.63 -10.49 -19.54
CA GLU A 48 -10.71 -11.06 -18.74
C GLU A 48 -10.17 -11.79 -17.49
N SER A 49 -9.00 -12.40 -17.58
CA SER A 49 -8.35 -13.06 -16.43
C SER A 49 -7.91 -12.05 -15.37
N GLU A 50 -7.41 -10.87 -15.77
CA GLU A 50 -7.07 -9.79 -14.84
C GLU A 50 -8.33 -9.28 -14.10
N GLU A 51 -9.45 -9.14 -14.81
CA GLU A 51 -10.75 -8.79 -14.20
C GLU A 51 -11.16 -9.82 -13.14
N TYR A 52 -11.10 -11.13 -13.49
CA TYR A 52 -11.48 -12.19 -12.55
C TYR A 52 -10.51 -12.37 -11.37
N GLN A 53 -9.21 -12.12 -11.59
CA GLN A 53 -8.22 -12.16 -10.52
C GLN A 53 -8.43 -11.10 -9.45
N SER A 54 -8.98 -9.95 -9.84
CA SER A 54 -9.24 -8.81 -8.94
C SER A 54 -10.61 -8.87 -8.26
N MET A 55 -11.49 -9.81 -8.62
CA MET A 55 -12.81 -9.93 -8.01
C MET A 55 -12.70 -10.45 -6.58
N GLU A 56 -13.06 -9.58 -5.62
CA GLU A 56 -13.04 -9.88 -4.18
C GLU A 56 -13.88 -11.12 -3.83
N GLU A 57 -14.94 -11.41 -4.58
CA GLU A 57 -15.83 -12.57 -4.36
C GLU A 57 -15.12 -13.93 -4.51
N PHE A 58 -13.96 -13.98 -5.20
CA PHE A 58 -13.16 -15.20 -5.35
C PHE A 58 -11.94 -15.25 -4.44
N ILE A 59 -11.64 -14.17 -3.72
CA ILE A 59 -10.48 -14.06 -2.86
C ILE A 59 -10.90 -14.26 -1.41
N HIS A 60 -10.48 -15.35 -0.82
CA HIS A 60 -10.87 -15.72 0.54
C HIS A 60 -9.66 -16.02 1.42
N ILE A 61 -9.76 -15.61 2.69
CA ILE A 61 -8.86 -16.12 3.72
C ILE A 61 -9.29 -17.53 4.06
N VAL A 62 -8.38 -18.48 3.91
CA VAL A 62 -8.61 -19.92 4.16
C VAL A 62 -7.66 -20.40 5.23
N GLN A 63 -8.17 -21.23 6.15
CA GLN A 63 -7.36 -21.84 7.19
C GLN A 63 -7.09 -23.31 6.84
N GLU A 64 -5.80 -23.69 6.82
CA GLU A 64 -5.35 -25.08 6.69
C GLU A 64 -4.32 -25.41 7.77
N ASN A 65 -4.49 -26.54 8.47
CA ASN A 65 -3.58 -27.03 9.52
C ASN A 65 -3.27 -25.99 10.63
N GLY A 66 -4.27 -25.12 10.95
CA GLY A 66 -4.11 -24.07 11.95
C GLY A 66 -3.37 -22.82 11.49
N LYS A 67 -3.04 -22.73 10.21
CA LYS A 67 -2.42 -21.55 9.57
C LYS A 67 -3.38 -20.94 8.56
N GLU A 68 -3.28 -19.62 8.36
CA GLU A 68 -4.08 -18.86 7.41
C GLU A 68 -3.29 -18.53 6.15
N GLY A 69 -3.99 -18.48 5.04
CA GLY A 69 -3.52 -18.02 3.74
C GLY A 69 -4.64 -17.33 2.98
N VAL A 70 -4.34 -16.84 1.78
CA VAL A 70 -5.31 -16.25 0.86
C VAL A 70 -5.35 -17.07 -0.41
N ARG A 71 -6.53 -17.47 -0.81
CA ARG A 71 -6.75 -18.29 -1.99
C ARG A 71 -7.69 -17.60 -2.96
N ASN A 72 -7.37 -17.70 -4.24
CA ASN A 72 -8.32 -17.39 -5.30
C ASN A 72 -9.01 -18.70 -5.71
N ASP A 73 -10.31 -18.82 -5.40
CA ASP A 73 -11.08 -20.03 -5.65
C ASP A 73 -11.41 -20.23 -7.14
N PHE A 74 -11.46 -19.15 -7.91
CA PHE A 74 -11.70 -19.21 -9.35
C PHE A 74 -10.56 -19.92 -10.08
N PHE A 75 -9.32 -19.49 -9.83
CA PHE A 75 -8.13 -20.10 -10.42
C PHE A 75 -7.58 -21.28 -9.61
N ASN A 76 -8.19 -21.54 -8.47
CA ASN A 76 -7.76 -22.62 -7.56
C ASN A 76 -6.27 -22.56 -7.21
N HIS A 77 -5.76 -21.36 -6.90
CA HIS A 77 -4.37 -21.17 -6.50
C HIS A 77 -4.25 -20.30 -5.24
N TRP A 78 -3.14 -20.46 -4.55
CA TRP A 78 -2.80 -19.63 -3.40
C TRP A 78 -2.21 -18.30 -3.87
N ILE A 79 -2.79 -17.19 -3.40
CA ILE A 79 -2.20 -15.85 -3.48
C ILE A 79 -1.18 -15.70 -2.36
N VAL A 80 -1.54 -16.15 -1.16
CA VAL A 80 -0.68 -16.28 0.03
C VAL A 80 -0.86 -17.70 0.57
N PRO A 81 0.21 -18.52 0.68
CA PRO A 81 0.08 -19.87 1.18
C PRO A 81 -0.32 -19.91 2.65
N PRO A 82 -0.99 -20.98 3.15
CA PRO A 82 -1.45 -21.09 4.52
C PRO A 82 -0.31 -21.48 5.48
N VAL A 83 0.64 -20.55 5.68
CA VAL A 83 1.84 -20.73 6.51
C VAL A 83 1.92 -19.75 7.68
N PHE A 84 1.04 -18.76 7.75
CA PHE A 84 1.01 -17.71 8.78
C PHE A 84 -0.01 -18.03 9.87
N ASP A 85 0.22 -17.54 11.09
CA ASP A 85 -0.77 -17.67 12.18
C ASP A 85 -2.06 -16.93 11.85
N LYS A 86 -1.94 -15.79 11.14
CA LYS A 86 -3.07 -14.98 10.74
C LYS A 86 -2.75 -14.13 9.52
N VAL A 87 -3.71 -14.02 8.61
CA VAL A 87 -3.78 -12.97 7.60
C VAL A 87 -4.66 -11.86 8.18
N VAL A 88 -4.12 -10.65 8.33
CA VAL A 88 -4.81 -9.54 9.01
C VAL A 88 -5.67 -8.75 8.05
N CYS A 89 -5.08 -8.30 6.95
CA CYS A 89 -5.79 -7.61 5.89
C CYS A 89 -5.00 -7.62 4.59
N ASP A 90 -5.69 -7.42 3.50
CA ASP A 90 -5.13 -6.93 2.24
C ASP A 90 -4.67 -5.48 2.40
N THR A 91 -3.63 -5.09 1.68
CA THR A 91 -3.24 -3.68 1.56
C THR A 91 -3.95 -3.07 0.37
N ASN A 92 -4.21 -1.75 0.41
CA ASN A 92 -4.87 -1.04 -0.68
C ASN A 92 -4.15 -1.14 -2.05
N ILE A 93 -2.92 -1.65 -2.09
CA ILE A 93 -2.16 -1.87 -3.32
C ILE A 93 -2.50 -3.23 -3.97
N GLY A 94 -3.20 -4.14 -3.23
CA GLY A 94 -3.70 -5.42 -3.76
C GLY A 94 -2.62 -6.47 -4.06
N TYR A 95 -1.35 -6.18 -3.76
CA TYR A 95 -0.21 -7.08 -4.02
C TYR A 95 0.56 -7.48 -2.77
N ASN A 96 0.15 -6.97 -1.61
CA ASN A 96 0.77 -7.25 -0.32
C ASN A 96 -0.30 -7.52 0.72
N TYR A 97 0.04 -8.39 1.66
CA TYR A 97 -0.84 -8.74 2.77
C TYR A 97 -0.11 -8.53 4.09
N ILE A 98 -0.80 -7.90 5.04
CA ILE A 98 -0.32 -7.83 6.41
C ILE A 98 -0.62 -9.19 7.06
N VAL A 99 0.44 -9.85 7.53
CA VAL A 99 0.39 -11.17 8.14
C VAL A 99 0.99 -11.15 9.53
N MET A 100 0.59 -12.12 10.36
CA MET A 100 1.13 -12.28 11.70
C MET A 100 1.66 -13.71 11.86
N ASP A 101 2.81 -13.83 12.49
CA ASP A 101 3.37 -15.11 12.94
C ASP A 101 4.06 -14.93 14.30
N ASN A 102 3.81 -15.85 15.24
CA ASN A 102 4.33 -15.79 16.60
C ASN A 102 4.07 -14.46 17.32
N GLY A 103 2.90 -13.86 17.09
CA GLY A 103 2.49 -12.59 17.71
C GLY A 103 3.17 -11.34 17.17
N LYS A 104 3.94 -11.46 16.08
CA LYS A 104 4.56 -10.33 15.38
C LYS A 104 3.99 -10.18 13.99
N TYR A 105 3.92 -8.92 13.55
CA TYR A 105 3.40 -8.55 12.24
C TYR A 105 4.53 -8.38 11.23
N GLY A 106 4.27 -8.79 10.01
CA GLY A 106 5.09 -8.64 8.82
C GLY A 106 4.23 -8.38 7.59
N ILE A 107 4.86 -8.29 6.44
CA ILE A 107 4.18 -8.13 5.16
C ILE A 107 4.69 -9.20 4.20
N THR A 108 3.77 -9.84 3.49
CA THR A 108 4.08 -10.81 2.44
C THR A 108 3.57 -10.34 1.10
N SER A 109 4.25 -10.73 0.02
CA SER A 109 3.78 -10.51 -1.34
C SER A 109 2.69 -11.52 -1.72
N SER A 110 1.94 -11.20 -2.78
CA SER A 110 0.93 -12.07 -3.40
C SER A 110 1.51 -13.08 -4.41
N ASP A 111 2.75 -13.52 -4.21
CA ASP A 111 3.49 -14.38 -5.14
C ASP A 111 3.12 -15.88 -5.05
N GLY A 112 2.19 -16.24 -4.20
CA GLY A 112 1.79 -17.62 -3.93
C GLY A 112 2.83 -18.43 -3.13
N LYS A 113 3.97 -17.84 -2.75
CA LYS A 113 5.06 -18.51 -2.04
C LYS A 113 5.19 -18.09 -0.59
N GLY A 114 4.55 -16.96 -0.21
CA GLY A 114 4.66 -16.36 1.13
C GLY A 114 5.99 -15.62 1.33
N THR A 115 6.54 -15.03 0.27
CA THR A 115 7.75 -14.25 0.34
C THR A 115 7.53 -13.01 1.18
N LEU A 116 8.31 -12.84 2.25
CA LEU A 116 8.21 -11.66 3.10
C LEU A 116 8.88 -10.47 2.44
N THR A 117 8.14 -9.38 2.32
CA THR A 117 8.66 -8.05 1.92
C THR A 117 9.03 -7.22 3.15
N CYS A 118 8.42 -7.55 4.32
CA CYS A 118 8.75 -6.99 5.61
C CYS A 118 8.81 -8.10 6.67
N PRO A 119 9.87 -8.17 7.51
CA PRO A 119 10.04 -9.22 8.50
C PRO A 119 9.06 -9.09 9.68
N PHE A 120 8.87 -10.20 10.44
CA PHE A 120 8.03 -10.26 11.64
C PHE A 120 8.73 -9.64 12.86
N ILE A 121 8.79 -8.31 12.92
CA ILE A 121 9.41 -7.57 14.02
C ILE A 121 8.47 -6.59 14.73
N TYR A 122 7.37 -6.22 14.10
CA TYR A 122 6.45 -5.22 14.60
C TYR A 122 5.40 -5.82 15.54
N ASP A 123 4.97 -5.03 16.53
CA ASP A 123 3.86 -5.38 17.42
C ASP A 123 2.51 -5.18 16.73
N GLN A 124 2.46 -4.27 15.74
CA GLN A 124 1.31 -4.00 14.89
C GLN A 124 1.74 -3.33 13.59
N ILE A 125 1.02 -3.64 12.51
CA ILE A 125 1.07 -2.91 11.23
C ILE A 125 -0.37 -2.62 10.85
N GLU A 126 -0.67 -1.37 10.47
CA GLU A 126 -2.00 -0.93 10.06
C GLU A 126 -1.92 0.07 8.91
N GLN A 127 -2.97 0.17 8.12
CA GLN A 127 -3.05 1.20 7.07
C GLN A 127 -3.08 2.58 7.71
N LEU A 128 -2.40 3.55 7.09
CA LEU A 128 -2.39 4.92 7.55
C LEU A 128 -3.44 5.72 6.75
N GLY A 129 -4.64 5.78 7.29
CA GLY A 129 -5.73 6.62 6.77
C GLY A 129 -6.03 6.40 5.27
N SER A 130 -5.93 7.46 4.48
CA SER A 130 -6.21 7.47 3.05
C SER A 130 -5.00 7.14 2.16
N PHE A 131 -3.80 6.98 2.74
CA PHE A 131 -2.63 6.59 1.96
C PHE A 131 -2.70 5.13 1.58
N ALA A 132 -2.76 4.84 0.28
CA ALA A 132 -2.81 3.48 -0.21
C ALA A 132 -1.50 2.71 0.03
N ASP A 133 -0.37 3.41 -0.05
CA ASP A 133 0.98 2.86 -0.09
C ASP A 133 1.78 3.08 1.21
N LEU A 134 1.15 3.64 2.25
CA LEU A 134 1.83 3.95 3.50
C LEU A 134 1.17 3.24 4.69
N LEU A 135 1.98 2.49 5.43
CA LEU A 135 1.56 1.73 6.60
C LEU A 135 2.19 2.31 7.86
N LYS A 136 1.40 2.40 8.92
CA LYS A 136 1.86 2.74 10.26
C LYS A 136 2.32 1.48 10.96
N THR A 137 3.51 1.51 11.53
CA THR A 137 4.07 0.40 12.32
C THR A 137 4.15 0.76 13.79
N THR A 138 3.95 -0.23 14.65
CA THR A 138 4.16 -0.11 16.09
C THR A 138 5.22 -1.10 16.52
N MET A 139 6.21 -0.65 17.31
CA MET A 139 7.21 -1.49 17.96
C MET A 139 7.59 -0.88 19.30
N ASN A 140 7.43 -1.64 20.39
CA ASN A 140 7.73 -1.19 21.76
C ASN A 140 7.01 0.14 22.13
N ASN A 141 5.72 0.25 21.78
CA ASN A 141 4.89 1.45 21.97
C ASN A 141 5.41 2.71 21.26
N LYS A 142 6.22 2.55 20.23
CA LYS A 142 6.65 3.62 19.33
C LYS A 142 6.17 3.36 17.93
N TYR A 143 5.96 4.44 17.18
CA TYR A 143 5.39 4.42 15.85
C TYR A 143 6.43 4.72 14.78
N GLY A 144 6.28 4.08 13.63
CA GLY A 144 7.07 4.27 12.42
C GLY A 144 6.22 4.18 11.16
N LEU A 145 6.84 4.25 10.00
CA LEU A 145 6.17 4.17 8.70
C LEU A 145 6.92 3.23 7.75
N ILE A 146 6.16 2.41 7.05
CA ILE A 146 6.62 1.60 5.91
C ILE A 146 5.88 2.07 4.67
N ALA A 147 6.61 2.29 3.57
CA ALA A 147 6.02 2.46 2.25
C ALA A 147 6.07 1.15 1.47
N LEU A 148 5.02 0.89 0.71
CA LEU A 148 4.90 -0.23 -0.21
C LEU A 148 5.24 0.23 -1.64
N TYR A 149 5.97 -0.58 -2.38
CA TYR A 149 6.34 -0.32 -3.77
C TYR A 149 6.02 -1.55 -4.64
N GLY A 150 4.77 -1.63 -5.10
CA GLY A 150 4.30 -2.80 -5.84
C GLY A 150 4.24 -4.08 -5.01
N SER A 151 4.36 -5.24 -5.65
CA SER A 151 4.20 -6.56 -5.02
C SER A 151 5.42 -7.05 -4.22
N ASP A 152 6.61 -6.55 -4.53
CA ASP A 152 7.86 -7.23 -4.17
C ASP A 152 8.73 -6.45 -3.20
N PHE A 153 8.34 -5.21 -2.86
CA PHE A 153 9.20 -4.35 -2.09
C PHE A 153 8.43 -3.49 -1.09
N SER A 154 8.84 -3.55 0.17
CA SER A 154 8.47 -2.60 1.21
C SER A 154 9.72 -1.92 1.76
N LYS A 155 9.60 -0.66 2.19
CA LYS A 155 10.72 0.12 2.73
C LYS A 155 10.32 0.83 4.01
N GLU A 156 11.11 0.64 5.07
CA GLU A 156 11.00 1.47 6.27
C GLU A 156 11.39 2.91 5.91
N MET A 157 10.42 3.80 5.94
CA MET A 157 10.60 5.22 5.67
C MET A 157 10.91 6.01 6.93
N VAL A 158 10.29 5.59 8.03
CA VAL A 158 10.40 6.22 9.34
C VAL A 158 10.51 5.12 10.37
N LYS A 159 11.61 5.12 11.13
CA LYS A 159 11.84 4.13 12.21
C LYS A 159 10.78 4.25 13.31
N PRO A 160 10.39 3.17 13.99
CA PRO A 160 9.43 3.21 15.10
C PRO A 160 10.06 3.78 16.38
N ILE A 161 10.28 5.09 16.39
CA ILE A 161 10.87 5.85 17.49
C ILE A 161 10.00 7.03 17.96
N TYR A 162 8.85 7.22 17.32
CA TYR A 162 7.95 8.35 17.56
C TYR A 162 6.88 8.00 18.59
N ASP A 163 6.46 8.99 19.37
CA ASP A 163 5.42 8.86 20.40
C ASP A 163 4.02 8.87 19.81
N ASP A 164 3.87 9.51 18.64
CA ASP A 164 2.63 9.59 17.91
C ASP A 164 2.89 9.90 16.43
N ILE A 165 1.98 9.42 15.56
CA ILE A 165 1.99 9.65 14.12
C ILE A 165 0.55 9.93 13.69
N GLN A 166 0.31 11.08 13.05
CA GLN A 166 -1.00 11.51 12.59
C GLN A 166 -0.97 11.93 11.13
N GLU A 167 -1.90 11.42 10.35
CA GLU A 167 -2.16 11.89 8.98
C GLU A 167 -2.87 13.23 9.00
N THR A 168 -2.65 14.04 7.97
CA THR A 168 -3.35 15.30 7.72
C THR A 168 -4.08 15.26 6.37
N ASP A 169 -5.14 16.06 6.24
CA ASP A 169 -5.94 16.14 5.00
C ASP A 169 -5.13 16.56 3.77
N ASP A 170 -3.99 17.25 3.97
CA ASP A 170 -3.10 17.70 2.89
C ASP A 170 -2.04 16.67 2.46
N GLY A 171 -2.16 15.43 2.94
CA GLY A 171 -1.24 14.34 2.59
C GLY A 171 0.14 14.47 3.24
N TYR A 172 0.21 15.09 4.42
CA TYR A 172 1.37 15.06 5.31
C TYR A 172 1.13 14.08 6.45
N VAL A 173 2.22 13.63 7.05
CA VAL A 173 2.19 12.86 8.29
C VAL A 173 2.95 13.63 9.36
N ILE A 174 2.26 14.02 10.42
CA ILE A 174 2.88 14.66 11.59
C ILE A 174 3.56 13.59 12.42
N LEU A 175 4.83 13.81 12.74
CA LEU A 175 5.64 12.96 13.61
C LEU A 175 5.83 13.67 14.95
N LYS A 176 5.52 13.00 16.07
CA LYS A 176 5.71 13.55 17.42
C LYS A 176 6.73 12.72 18.18
N LYS A 177 7.72 13.38 18.77
CA LYS A 177 8.71 12.73 19.62
C LYS A 177 9.18 13.68 20.73
N ASP A 178 9.19 13.21 21.98
CA ASP A 178 9.65 13.97 23.14
C ASP A 178 9.00 15.36 23.26
N GLY A 179 7.69 15.45 22.94
CA GLY A 179 6.91 16.69 22.95
C GLY A 179 7.18 17.65 21.78
N LYS A 180 8.06 17.30 20.88
CA LYS A 180 8.37 18.05 19.65
C LYS A 180 7.71 17.41 18.44
N TYR A 181 7.54 18.22 17.39
CA TYR A 181 6.89 17.83 16.15
C TYR A 181 7.86 17.88 14.98
N GLY A 182 7.69 16.93 14.08
CA GLY A 182 8.31 16.85 12.76
C GLY A 182 7.27 16.50 11.72
N LEU A 183 7.69 16.29 10.48
CA LEU A 183 6.78 16.02 9.36
C LEU A 183 7.39 15.01 8.41
N PHE A 184 6.54 14.18 7.82
CA PHE A 184 6.89 13.30 6.71
C PHE A 184 5.99 13.58 5.51
N LYS A 185 6.57 13.60 4.30
CA LYS A 185 5.84 13.62 3.03
C LYS A 185 6.71 13.07 1.90
N TYR A 186 6.24 12.04 1.21
CA TYR A 186 6.90 11.47 0.02
C TYR A 186 8.41 11.21 0.17
N GLY A 187 8.81 10.63 1.31
CA GLY A 187 10.22 10.34 1.59
C GLY A 187 11.03 11.49 2.20
N TYR A 188 10.46 12.69 2.27
CA TYR A 188 11.04 13.81 2.98
C TYR A 188 10.66 13.75 4.46
N VAL A 189 11.65 13.86 5.34
CA VAL A 189 11.47 13.85 6.79
C VAL A 189 11.98 15.15 7.39
N LEU A 190 11.07 15.96 7.92
CA LEU A 190 11.41 17.10 8.76
C LEU A 190 11.70 16.60 10.19
N PRO A 191 12.84 16.93 10.79
CA PRO A 191 13.19 16.47 12.14
C PRO A 191 12.21 16.96 13.20
N THR A 192 12.05 16.18 14.28
CA THR A 192 11.18 16.53 15.42
C THR A 192 11.87 17.53 16.36
N GLU A 193 11.95 18.77 15.94
CA GLU A 193 12.58 19.84 16.72
C GLU A 193 11.67 21.07 16.97
N TYR A 194 10.45 21.07 16.43
CA TYR A 194 9.52 22.19 16.48
C TYR A 194 8.50 22.03 17.62
N GLU A 195 8.18 23.12 18.30
CA GLU A 195 7.13 23.16 19.32
C GLU A 195 5.74 23.08 18.71
N ARG A 196 5.59 23.60 17.49
CA ARG A 196 4.33 23.58 16.74
C ARG A 196 4.61 23.54 15.24
N ILE A 197 3.71 22.88 14.51
CA ILE A 197 3.66 22.88 13.06
C ILE A 197 2.25 23.30 12.65
N PHE A 198 2.16 24.18 11.68
CA PHE A 198 0.89 24.63 11.14
C PHE A 198 0.73 24.13 9.69
N ILE A 199 -0.32 23.38 9.45
CA ILE A 199 -0.74 22.87 8.14
C ILE A 199 -2.12 23.47 7.85
N PRO A 200 -2.42 23.90 6.63
CA PRO A 200 -1.80 23.59 5.36
C PRO A 200 -0.52 24.38 5.05
N CYS A 201 0.31 23.77 4.21
CA CYS A 201 1.48 24.43 3.66
C CYS A 201 1.06 25.45 2.60
N VAL A 202 1.69 26.61 2.60
CA VAL A 202 1.47 27.61 1.55
C VAL A 202 2.66 27.59 0.61
N ARG A 203 2.43 27.16 -0.66
CA ARG A 203 3.43 27.18 -1.73
C ARG A 203 4.75 26.47 -1.37
N GLY A 204 4.67 25.34 -0.66
CA GLY A 204 5.83 24.54 -0.25
C GLY A 204 6.53 25.03 1.02
N TRP A 205 6.02 26.09 1.66
CA TRP A 205 6.51 26.57 2.94
C TRP A 205 5.63 26.05 4.09
N ILE A 206 6.27 25.57 5.15
CA ILE A 206 5.63 25.07 6.34
C ILE A 206 5.83 26.08 7.47
N LYS A 207 4.75 26.55 8.10
CA LYS A 207 4.84 27.44 9.25
C LYS A 207 5.11 26.63 10.51
N VAL A 208 6.16 26.98 11.25
CA VAL A 208 6.60 26.27 12.45
C VAL A 208 6.94 27.22 13.58
N MET A 209 6.92 26.71 14.82
CA MET A 209 7.48 27.38 15.98
C MET A 209 8.74 26.65 16.45
N LYS A 210 9.85 27.40 16.56
CA LYS A 210 11.13 26.90 17.05
C LYS A 210 11.68 27.87 18.10
N ASN A 211 11.99 27.36 19.31
CA ASN A 211 12.46 28.16 20.45
C ASN A 211 11.52 29.35 20.80
N GLY A 212 10.20 29.11 20.74
CA GLY A 212 9.19 30.14 21.00
C GLY A 212 8.96 31.14 19.88
N VAL A 213 9.72 31.07 18.77
CA VAL A 213 9.62 31.99 17.65
C VAL A 213 8.92 31.33 16.48
N TRP A 214 7.96 32.04 15.88
CA TRP A 214 7.30 31.60 14.64
C TRP A 214 8.17 31.92 13.44
N GLY A 215 8.26 30.97 12.52
CA GLY A 215 8.95 31.12 11.24
C GLY A 215 8.41 30.17 10.20
N TYR A 216 9.13 30.07 9.11
CA TYR A 216 8.82 29.24 7.96
C TYR A 216 10.03 28.38 7.59
N ILE A 217 9.76 27.18 7.12
CA ILE A 217 10.76 26.27 6.56
C ILE A 217 10.39 25.88 5.14
N ASP A 218 11.38 25.79 4.31
CA ASP A 218 11.25 25.31 2.94
C ASP A 218 11.53 23.79 2.83
N THR A 219 11.51 23.27 1.61
CA THR A 219 11.83 21.88 1.29
C THR A 219 13.30 21.49 1.55
N LYS A 220 14.19 22.47 1.82
CA LYS A 220 15.59 22.24 2.19
C LYS A 220 15.84 22.29 3.69
N ASN A 221 14.78 22.46 4.51
CA ASN A 221 14.83 22.65 5.96
C ASN A 221 15.49 23.97 6.39
N GLU A 222 15.54 24.97 5.52
CA GLU A 222 16.03 26.29 5.90
C GLU A 222 14.96 27.06 6.63
N PHE A 223 15.21 27.37 7.91
CA PHE A 223 14.30 28.17 8.75
C PHE A 223 14.51 29.65 8.52
N THR A 224 13.43 30.39 8.34
CA THR A 224 13.44 31.86 8.27
C THR A 224 12.28 32.46 9.09
N GLU A 225 12.56 33.53 9.83
CA GLU A 225 11.54 34.34 10.51
C GLU A 225 10.94 35.38 9.55
N ASP A 226 11.62 35.67 8.45
CA ASP A 226 11.21 36.65 7.48
C ASP A 226 10.20 36.09 6.47
N MET A 227 8.93 36.49 6.64
CA MET A 227 7.86 36.10 5.73
C MET A 227 8.12 36.54 4.29
N ASN A 228 8.81 37.66 4.07
CA ASN A 228 9.13 38.14 2.72
C ASN A 228 10.14 37.24 2.03
N LYS A 229 11.13 36.70 2.76
CA LYS A 229 12.04 35.69 2.22
C LYS A 229 11.30 34.41 1.81
N ALA A 230 10.33 33.99 2.60
CA ALA A 230 9.51 32.82 2.32
C ALA A 230 8.67 33.00 1.06
N PHE A 231 8.31 34.21 0.64
CA PHE A 231 7.38 34.47 -0.47
C PHE A 231 7.97 35.30 -1.62
N LEU A 232 9.25 35.76 -1.55
CA LEU A 232 9.89 36.60 -2.58
C LEU A 232 10.53 35.82 -3.73
N HIS A 233 10.55 34.50 -3.69
CA HIS A 233 11.06 33.66 -4.80
C HIS A 233 9.93 33.04 -5.64
N LEU A 234 8.93 33.88 -5.94
CA LEU A 234 7.80 33.57 -6.79
C LEU A 234 7.87 34.33 -8.10
#